data_956d0c4d7437fa6c2d6811e1a980a143
#
_entry.id   956d0c4d7437fa6c2d6811e1a980a143
#
_cell.length_a   1.000
_cell.length_b   1.000
_cell.length_c   1.000
_cell.angle_alpha   90.00
_cell.angle_beta   90.00
_cell.angle_gamma   90.00
#
_symmetry.space_group_name_H-M   'P 1'
#
loop_
_entity.id
_entity.type
_entity.pdbx_description
1 polymer ?
#
loop_
_entity_poly.entity_id
_entity_poly.type
_entity_poly.pdbx_seq_one_letter_code
_entity_poly.pdbx_strand_id
1 'polypeptide(L)'
;MEEYGPLFARFDREIPSHIEIKNTSRGESDFRETLLARWENGEKLVLKLACNDFTTAHRLTIWQRCAEAYRQLGYYCPTILPDAEGRFPTVPYKGRSCLLWGETFSPYASAESFPEESITKNGFYTYCEDMLTMTAQVAAARFDFCDFPSGYCLFETFCPSDPVDEVLENALEWQKTAAALPEDFQPQVQRIWTRWEKNRQELKKLYPRLPRSVFQADTNPTNVLLDESGRFRGVYDFNLCGRDTLLNYLFREVPCVMAPRAFGEDYKTDCILRALKTVSAHYAFCPEEKQAALLLYRCLLPLWFSETERLKEAGADSEKIRQCLDQTEYMQTREIDFASAMERK
;
A
#
# COMPACT_ATOMS: atom_id res chain seq x y z
N MET A 1 15.03 30.53 -0.80
CA MET A 1 13.65 31.04 -0.55
C MET A 1 13.04 31.67 -1.79
N GLU A 2 13.70 32.62 -2.46
CA GLU A 2 13.17 33.28 -3.66
C GLU A 2 12.88 32.30 -4.83
N GLU A 3 13.66 31.23 -4.96
CA GLU A 3 13.46 30.19 -5.98
C GLU A 3 12.11 29.45 -5.87
N TYR A 4 11.49 29.42 -4.67
CA TYR A 4 10.18 28.80 -4.44
C TYR A 4 9.01 29.76 -4.65
N GLY A 5 9.26 31.06 -4.71
CA GLY A 5 8.22 32.09 -4.87
C GLY A 5 7.24 31.79 -6.00
N PRO A 6 7.70 31.44 -7.22
CA PRO A 6 6.83 31.10 -8.33
C PRO A 6 5.89 29.91 -8.07
N LEU A 7 6.27 28.95 -7.21
CA LEU A 7 5.45 27.81 -6.84
C LEU A 7 4.28 28.24 -5.93
N PHE A 8 4.57 29.06 -4.90
CA PHE A 8 3.55 29.55 -3.98
C PHE A 8 2.60 30.56 -4.62
N ALA A 9 3.11 31.40 -5.55
CA ALA A 9 2.27 32.31 -6.32
C ALA A 9 1.17 31.62 -7.11
N ARG A 10 1.36 30.35 -7.52
CA ARG A 10 0.31 29.54 -8.15
C ARG A 10 -0.90 29.27 -7.25
N PHE A 11 -0.74 29.40 -5.96
CA PHE A 11 -1.79 29.19 -4.94
C PHE A 11 -2.24 30.50 -4.28
N ASP A 12 -1.98 31.64 -4.94
CA ASP A 12 -2.24 32.99 -4.39
C ASP A 12 -1.59 33.19 -3.00
N ARG A 13 -0.35 32.68 -2.84
CA ARG A 13 0.41 32.77 -1.61
C ARG A 13 1.72 33.54 -1.81
N GLU A 14 2.07 34.32 -0.81
CA GLU A 14 3.38 34.93 -0.70
C GLU A 14 4.45 33.88 -0.37
N ILE A 15 5.71 34.27 -0.45
CA ILE A 15 6.83 33.40 -0.06
C ILE A 15 6.71 33.10 1.45
N PRO A 16 6.70 31.83 1.88
CA PRO A 16 6.62 31.50 3.29
C PRO A 16 7.87 31.92 4.07
N SER A 17 7.72 32.13 5.38
CA SER A 17 8.85 32.42 6.28
C SER A 17 9.75 31.21 6.52
N HIS A 18 9.19 30.00 6.41
CA HIS A 18 9.92 28.74 6.58
C HIS A 18 9.46 27.67 5.60
N ILE A 19 10.41 26.92 5.03
CA ILE A 19 10.16 25.74 4.18
C ILE A 19 11.04 24.59 4.69
N GLU A 20 10.43 23.49 5.05
CA GLU A 20 11.08 22.19 5.24
C GLU A 20 10.89 21.37 3.98
N ILE A 21 11.98 20.77 3.46
CA ILE A 21 11.95 19.99 2.21
C ILE A 21 12.14 18.52 2.55
N LYS A 22 11.22 17.68 2.06
CA LYS A 22 11.32 16.22 2.14
C LYS A 22 11.43 15.66 0.72
N ASN A 23 12.55 15.03 0.42
CA ASN A 23 12.76 14.32 -0.84
C ASN A 23 12.43 12.84 -0.64
N THR A 24 11.46 12.33 -1.41
CA THR A 24 11.02 10.93 -1.38
C THR A 24 11.19 10.24 -2.74
N SER A 25 12.07 10.80 -3.59
CA SER A 25 12.38 10.26 -4.92
C SER A 25 12.95 8.83 -4.85
N ARG A 26 12.55 7.99 -5.80
CA ARG A 26 13.05 6.61 -5.96
C ARG A 26 13.80 6.49 -7.30
N GLY A 27 14.99 7.08 -7.37
CA GLY A 27 15.80 7.12 -8.61
C GLY A 27 15.47 8.29 -9.54
N GLU A 28 16.05 8.26 -10.74
CA GLU A 28 15.95 9.38 -11.70
C GLU A 28 14.57 9.49 -12.36
N SER A 29 13.90 8.37 -12.57
CA SER A 29 12.60 8.30 -13.23
C SER A 29 11.41 8.54 -12.28
N ASP A 30 11.64 8.53 -10.96
CA ASP A 30 10.60 8.76 -9.97
C ASP A 30 11.02 9.88 -9.00
N PHE A 31 11.02 11.11 -9.52
CA PHE A 31 11.29 12.30 -8.71
C PHE A 31 10.04 12.71 -7.92
N ARG A 32 10.21 12.87 -6.60
CA ARG A 32 9.16 13.35 -5.69
C ARG A 32 9.75 14.22 -4.59
N GLU A 33 9.17 15.41 -4.40
CA GLU A 33 9.58 16.33 -3.35
C GLU A 33 8.36 16.99 -2.70
N THR A 34 8.41 17.14 -1.39
CA THR A 34 7.36 17.76 -0.58
C THR A 34 7.95 18.98 0.13
N LEU A 35 7.29 20.12 0.00
CA LEU A 35 7.64 21.38 0.65
C LEU A 35 6.61 21.64 1.77
N LEU A 36 7.05 21.62 3.03
CA LEU A 36 6.22 21.97 4.19
C LEU A 36 6.42 23.45 4.49
N ALA A 37 5.48 24.27 4.04
CA ALA A 37 5.55 25.72 4.15
C ALA A 37 4.83 26.23 5.40
N ARG A 38 5.43 27.28 6.05
CA ARG A 38 4.83 28.00 7.18
C ARG A 38 5.04 29.49 7.00
N TRP A 39 4.01 30.27 7.33
CA TRP A 39 4.03 31.72 7.34
C TRP A 39 4.06 32.26 8.76
N GLU A 40 4.48 33.52 8.96
CA GLU A 40 4.54 34.16 10.26
C GLU A 40 3.16 34.28 10.94
N ASN A 41 2.10 34.38 10.14
CA ASN A 41 0.72 34.42 10.64
C ASN A 41 0.20 33.03 11.12
N GLY A 42 1.03 31.99 11.10
CA GLY A 42 0.69 30.65 11.53
C GLY A 42 0.05 29.77 10.44
N GLU A 43 -0.22 30.29 9.23
CA GLU A 43 -0.69 29.50 8.11
C GLU A 43 0.33 28.43 7.71
N LYS A 44 -0.17 27.31 7.21
CA LYS A 44 0.62 26.18 6.74
C LYS A 44 0.05 25.64 5.44
N LEU A 45 0.93 25.20 4.55
CA LEU A 45 0.58 24.55 3.29
C LEU A 45 1.63 23.48 2.97
N VAL A 46 1.18 22.36 2.42
CA VAL A 46 2.06 21.36 1.83
C VAL A 46 2.01 21.52 0.32
N LEU A 47 3.15 21.75 -0.33
CA LEU A 47 3.26 21.64 -1.78
C LEU A 47 3.99 20.35 -2.13
N LYS A 48 3.47 19.63 -3.09
CA LYS A 48 4.08 18.41 -3.62
C LYS A 48 4.43 18.59 -5.10
N LEU A 49 5.59 18.08 -5.47
CA LEU A 49 6.10 18.07 -6.83
C LEU A 49 6.47 16.64 -7.21
N ALA A 50 6.05 16.20 -8.38
CA ALA A 50 6.41 14.89 -8.89
C ALA A 50 6.70 14.95 -10.40
N CYS A 51 7.72 14.18 -10.80
CA CYS A 51 8.05 13.91 -12.20
C CYS A 51 8.28 12.39 -12.31
N ASN A 52 7.22 11.67 -12.62
CA ASN A 52 7.19 10.23 -12.85
C ASN A 52 6.02 9.92 -13.80
N ASP A 53 5.85 8.66 -14.18
CA ASP A 53 4.84 8.26 -15.17
C ASP A 53 3.47 7.92 -14.59
N PHE A 54 3.33 7.90 -13.27
CA PHE A 54 2.05 7.62 -12.61
C PHE A 54 1.40 8.86 -11.98
N THR A 55 2.13 9.93 -11.67
CA THR A 55 1.53 11.16 -11.14
C THR A 55 1.06 12.06 -12.28
N THR A 56 -0.24 12.06 -12.53
CA THR A 56 -0.89 12.84 -13.59
C THR A 56 -2.00 13.73 -13.01
N ALA A 57 -2.38 14.79 -13.73
CA ALA A 57 -3.50 15.66 -13.32
C ALA A 57 -4.81 14.86 -13.18
N HIS A 58 -5.04 13.87 -14.06
CA HIS A 58 -6.20 12.98 -13.97
C HIS A 58 -6.18 12.19 -12.66
N ARG A 59 -5.05 11.55 -12.31
CA ARG A 59 -4.92 10.81 -11.05
C ARG A 59 -5.08 11.71 -9.83
N LEU A 60 -4.54 12.92 -9.83
CA LEU A 60 -4.75 13.89 -8.75
C LEU A 60 -6.23 14.23 -8.55
N THR A 61 -7.01 14.34 -9.61
CA THR A 61 -8.47 14.51 -9.51
C THR A 61 -9.14 13.30 -8.84
N ILE A 62 -8.70 12.09 -9.15
CA ILE A 62 -9.23 10.88 -8.52
C ILE A 62 -8.78 10.78 -7.05
N TRP A 63 -7.52 11.11 -6.74
CA TRP A 63 -7.03 11.16 -5.36
C TRP A 63 -7.80 12.18 -4.51
N GLN A 64 -8.12 13.35 -5.08
CA GLN A 64 -8.96 14.35 -4.44
C GLN A 64 -10.35 13.79 -4.11
N ARG A 65 -11.00 13.09 -5.07
CA ARG A 65 -12.29 12.41 -4.85
C ARG A 65 -12.20 11.31 -3.80
N CYS A 66 -11.11 10.53 -3.81
CA CYS A 66 -10.89 9.47 -2.83
C CYS A 66 -10.75 10.06 -1.42
N ALA A 67 -9.91 11.09 -1.23
CA ALA A 67 -9.77 11.78 0.04
C ALA A 67 -11.10 12.37 0.54
N GLU A 68 -11.91 12.93 -0.37
CA GLU A 68 -13.26 13.42 -0.04
C GLU A 68 -14.20 12.29 0.38
N ALA A 69 -14.21 11.16 -0.34
CA ALA A 69 -15.03 10.00 0.00
C ALA A 69 -14.69 9.44 1.39
N TYR A 70 -13.40 9.41 1.76
CA TYR A 70 -12.97 9.00 3.10
C TYR A 70 -13.42 9.99 4.18
N ARG A 71 -13.37 11.32 3.90
CA ARG A 71 -13.91 12.33 4.83
C ARG A 71 -15.42 12.18 5.04
N GLN A 72 -16.17 11.83 4.00
CA GLN A 72 -17.62 11.56 4.10
C GLN A 72 -17.93 10.30 4.95
N LEU A 73 -17.00 9.35 5.03
CA LEU A 73 -17.08 8.22 5.95
C LEU A 73 -16.67 8.58 7.40
N GLY A 74 -16.23 9.82 7.64
CA GLY A 74 -15.85 10.31 8.96
C GLY A 74 -14.35 10.23 9.28
N TYR A 75 -13.52 9.91 8.32
CA TYR A 75 -12.07 9.81 8.49
C TYR A 75 -11.34 11.03 7.97
N TYR A 76 -10.33 11.49 8.69
CA TYR A 76 -9.53 12.62 8.24
C TYR A 76 -8.65 12.22 7.04
N CYS A 77 -8.67 13.06 6.02
CA CYS A 77 -7.72 13.06 4.92
C CYS A 77 -7.42 14.51 4.54
N PRO A 78 -6.17 14.87 4.18
CA PRO A 78 -5.87 16.21 3.71
C PRO A 78 -6.68 16.53 2.44
N THR A 79 -7.03 17.80 2.28
CA THR A 79 -7.62 18.27 1.05
C THR A 79 -6.52 18.46 0.02
N ILE A 80 -6.63 17.79 -1.12
CA ILE A 80 -5.75 18.00 -2.27
C ILE A 80 -6.23 19.26 -2.98
N LEU A 81 -5.33 20.22 -3.16
CA LEU A 81 -5.64 21.55 -3.64
C LEU A 81 -5.06 21.74 -5.05
N PRO A 82 -5.88 22.10 -6.05
CA PRO A 82 -5.41 22.66 -7.31
C PRO A 82 -4.80 24.06 -7.10
N ASP A 83 -4.17 24.60 -8.12
CA ASP A 83 -3.72 26.00 -8.12
C ASP A 83 -4.91 26.98 -8.08
N ALA A 84 -4.63 28.27 -7.99
CA ALA A 84 -5.65 29.32 -7.96
C ALA A 84 -6.56 29.36 -9.21
N GLU A 85 -6.12 28.76 -10.31
CA GLU A 85 -6.92 28.63 -11.53
C GLU A 85 -7.72 27.31 -11.58
N GLY A 86 -7.69 26.51 -10.51
CA GLY A 86 -8.43 25.23 -10.41
C GLY A 86 -7.76 24.08 -11.15
N ARG A 87 -6.47 24.13 -11.44
CA ARG A 87 -5.72 23.12 -12.21
C ARG A 87 -4.60 22.49 -11.39
N PHE A 88 -4.10 21.39 -11.87
CA PHE A 88 -2.84 20.77 -11.43
C PHE A 88 -1.75 21.08 -12.48
N PRO A 89 -1.00 22.18 -12.33
CA PRO A 89 -0.09 22.65 -13.36
C PRO A 89 1.19 21.82 -13.39
N THR A 90 1.80 21.75 -14.57
CA THR A 90 3.18 21.31 -14.74
C THR A 90 4.10 22.54 -14.68
N VAL A 91 5.13 22.47 -13.86
CA VAL A 91 6.08 23.58 -13.63
C VAL A 91 7.52 23.11 -13.82
N PRO A 92 8.42 24.00 -14.29
CA PRO A 92 9.86 23.71 -14.29
C PRO A 92 10.38 23.75 -12.85
N TYR A 93 11.01 22.67 -12.41
CA TYR A 93 11.58 22.57 -11.07
C TYR A 93 12.82 21.68 -11.07
N LYS A 94 13.97 22.21 -10.59
CA LYS A 94 15.28 21.51 -10.56
C LYS A 94 15.64 20.82 -11.89
N GLY A 95 15.40 21.51 -13.03
CA GLY A 95 15.69 20.99 -14.36
C GLY A 95 14.73 19.94 -14.89
N ARG A 96 13.61 19.70 -14.20
CA ARG A 96 12.56 18.73 -14.55
C ARG A 96 11.25 19.45 -14.83
N SER A 97 10.33 18.77 -15.51
CA SER A 97 8.94 19.20 -15.70
C SER A 97 8.07 18.47 -14.68
N CYS A 98 7.78 19.11 -13.55
CA CYS A 98 7.09 18.48 -12.43
C CYS A 98 5.62 18.89 -12.39
N LEU A 99 4.74 17.93 -12.10
CA LEU A 99 3.38 18.22 -11.71
C LEU A 99 3.38 18.81 -10.28
N LEU A 100 2.61 19.86 -10.07
CA LEU A 100 2.52 20.60 -8.80
C LEU A 100 1.09 20.57 -8.26
N TRP A 101 0.95 20.28 -6.97
CA TRP A 101 -0.31 20.41 -6.23
C TRP A 101 -0.09 20.82 -4.79
N GLY A 102 -1.15 21.31 -4.16
CA GLY A 102 -1.17 21.60 -2.74
C GLY A 102 -1.88 20.52 -1.94
N GLU A 103 -1.60 20.46 -0.64
CA GLU A 103 -2.39 19.72 0.34
C GLU A 103 -2.53 20.56 1.63
N THR A 104 -3.69 20.43 2.30
CA THR A 104 -3.85 21.02 3.62
C THR A 104 -2.91 20.35 4.61
N PHE A 105 -2.31 21.14 5.50
CA PHE A 105 -1.45 20.60 6.55
C PHE A 105 -2.29 19.82 7.57
N SER A 106 -1.88 18.58 7.87
CA SER A 106 -2.61 17.76 8.84
C SER A 106 -2.48 18.31 10.27
N PRO A 107 -3.58 18.38 11.05
CA PRO A 107 -3.51 18.63 12.48
C PRO A 107 -3.08 17.40 13.28
N TYR A 108 -3.03 16.23 12.65
CA TYR A 108 -2.67 14.96 13.26
C TYR A 108 -1.26 14.55 12.86
N ALA A 109 -0.59 13.80 13.71
CA ALA A 109 0.75 13.28 13.47
C ALA A 109 0.69 11.88 12.83
N SER A 110 1.72 11.52 12.05
CA SER A 110 1.85 10.16 11.54
C SER A 110 2.16 9.17 12.67
N ALA A 111 1.69 7.93 12.56
CA ALA A 111 1.91 6.91 13.57
C ALA A 111 3.40 6.64 13.81
N GLU A 112 4.25 6.76 12.80
CA GLU A 112 5.71 6.61 12.95
C GLU A 112 6.36 7.64 13.88
N SER A 113 5.71 8.79 14.13
CA SER A 113 6.23 9.84 15.02
C SER A 113 5.95 9.57 16.50
N PHE A 114 5.17 8.54 16.81
CA PHE A 114 4.90 8.13 18.19
C PHE A 114 5.92 7.11 18.66
N PRO A 115 6.30 7.09 19.97
CA PRO A 115 7.05 6.00 20.54
C PRO A 115 6.32 4.68 20.35
N GLU A 116 6.99 3.65 19.80
CA GLU A 116 6.39 2.35 19.46
C GLU A 116 5.61 1.75 20.65
N GLU A 117 6.18 1.84 21.85
CA GLU A 117 5.57 1.34 23.08
C GLU A 117 4.25 2.04 23.44
N SER A 118 4.06 3.29 23.01
CA SER A 118 2.84 4.06 23.30
C SER A 118 1.66 3.67 22.40
N ILE A 119 1.93 3.12 21.23
CA ILE A 119 0.95 2.73 20.22
C ILE A 119 0.92 1.23 19.94
N THR A 120 1.55 0.42 20.80
CA THR A 120 1.61 -1.05 20.66
C THR A 120 1.05 -1.73 21.91
N LYS A 121 0.25 -2.76 21.71
CA LYS A 121 -0.29 -3.61 22.78
C LYS A 121 -0.35 -5.07 22.31
N ASN A 122 0.19 -5.99 23.12
CA ASN A 122 0.22 -7.41 22.77
C ASN A 122 0.87 -7.70 21.39
N GLY A 123 1.90 -6.91 21.03
CA GLY A 123 2.62 -7.07 19.76
C GLY A 123 1.93 -6.46 18.54
N PHE A 124 0.78 -5.79 18.68
CA PHE A 124 0.03 -5.16 17.60
C PHE A 124 -0.12 -3.65 17.83
N TYR A 125 -0.19 -2.87 16.76
CA TYR A 125 -0.54 -1.46 16.85
C TYR A 125 -1.98 -1.28 17.33
N THR A 126 -2.19 -0.37 18.27
CA THR A 126 -3.48 -0.14 18.93
C THR A 126 -4.53 0.47 18.00
N TYR A 127 -4.12 1.13 16.93
CA TYR A 127 -4.98 1.78 15.93
C TYR A 127 -5.45 0.83 14.82
N CYS A 128 -4.95 -0.40 14.77
CA CYS A 128 -5.24 -1.33 13.64
C CYS A 128 -6.72 -1.68 13.52
N GLU A 129 -7.44 -1.85 14.62
CA GLU A 129 -8.88 -2.19 14.55
C GLU A 129 -9.71 -1.08 13.93
N ASP A 130 -9.42 0.19 14.25
CA ASP A 130 -10.08 1.35 13.66
C ASP A 130 -9.71 1.50 12.18
N MET A 131 -8.44 1.28 11.82
CA MET A 131 -7.96 1.30 10.44
C MET A 131 -8.64 0.20 9.60
N LEU A 132 -8.78 -1.01 10.12
CA LEU A 132 -9.49 -2.11 9.47
C LEU A 132 -10.99 -1.83 9.35
N THR A 133 -11.59 -1.16 10.33
CA THR A 133 -12.98 -0.70 10.26
C THR A 133 -13.17 0.31 9.14
N MET A 134 -12.28 1.28 8.99
CA MET A 134 -12.25 2.20 7.85
C MET A 134 -12.17 1.43 6.53
N THR A 135 -11.23 0.49 6.42
CA THR A 135 -11.04 -0.32 5.21
C THR A 135 -12.30 -1.10 4.85
N ALA A 136 -12.98 -1.69 5.84
CA ALA A 136 -14.25 -2.39 5.65
C ALA A 136 -15.37 -1.47 5.14
N GLN A 137 -15.47 -0.25 5.67
CA GLN A 137 -16.46 0.75 5.25
C GLN A 137 -16.19 1.23 3.82
N VAL A 138 -14.92 1.46 3.46
CA VAL A 138 -14.50 1.79 2.09
C VAL A 138 -14.88 0.67 1.12
N ALA A 139 -14.66 -0.58 1.50
CA ALA A 139 -15.05 -1.74 0.69
C ALA A 139 -16.58 -1.84 0.54
N ALA A 140 -17.33 -1.63 1.63
CA ALA A 140 -18.79 -1.66 1.62
C ALA A 140 -19.41 -0.54 0.78
N ALA A 141 -18.77 0.62 0.72
CA ALA A 141 -19.21 1.76 -0.09
C ALA A 141 -19.09 1.50 -1.60
N ARG A 142 -18.24 0.56 -2.01
CA ARG A 142 -18.04 0.17 -3.43
C ARG A 142 -17.86 1.36 -4.36
N PHE A 143 -16.94 2.25 -3.99
CA PHE A 143 -16.61 3.41 -4.84
C PHE A 143 -16.17 2.97 -6.23
N ASP A 144 -16.74 3.59 -7.27
CA ASP A 144 -16.55 3.24 -8.68
C ASP A 144 -16.00 4.38 -9.56
N PHE A 145 -15.59 5.48 -8.92
CA PHE A 145 -15.15 6.69 -9.60
C PHE A 145 -13.70 6.65 -10.11
N CYS A 146 -12.99 5.53 -9.96
CA CYS A 146 -11.60 5.36 -10.38
C CYS A 146 -11.52 4.39 -11.57
N ASP A 147 -10.81 4.79 -12.61
CA ASP A 147 -10.64 4.03 -13.86
C ASP A 147 -9.28 3.34 -14.00
N PHE A 148 -8.43 3.44 -12.97
CA PHE A 148 -7.12 2.77 -12.92
C PHE A 148 -6.97 1.89 -11.65
N PRO A 149 -6.08 0.87 -11.70
CA PRO A 149 -5.82 0.00 -10.55
C PRO A 149 -5.05 0.72 -9.45
N SER A 150 -5.11 0.21 -8.23
CA SER A 150 -4.19 0.59 -7.15
C SER A 150 -2.76 0.17 -7.48
N GLY A 151 -1.77 0.74 -6.78
CA GLY A 151 -0.36 0.36 -6.94
C GLY A 151 -0.08 -1.13 -6.69
N TYR A 152 -1.04 -1.84 -6.12
CA TYR A 152 -0.89 -3.24 -5.70
C TYR A 152 -1.92 -4.20 -6.30
N CYS A 153 -2.76 -3.71 -7.21
CA CYS A 153 -3.80 -4.51 -7.84
C CYS A 153 -3.20 -5.67 -8.64
N LEU A 154 -3.77 -6.86 -8.48
CA LEU A 154 -3.31 -8.05 -9.21
C LEU A 154 -3.83 -8.05 -10.65
N PHE A 155 -3.02 -8.62 -11.55
CA PHE A 155 -3.31 -8.82 -12.97
C PHE A 155 -3.51 -7.54 -13.78
N GLU A 156 -3.26 -6.39 -13.19
CA GLU A 156 -3.30 -5.06 -13.83
C GLU A 156 -1.99 -4.33 -13.49
N THR A 157 -1.51 -3.47 -14.38
CA THR A 157 -0.31 -2.67 -14.15
C THR A 157 -0.69 -1.27 -13.67
N PHE A 158 0.03 -0.79 -12.65
CA PHE A 158 -0.27 0.49 -12.04
C PHE A 158 0.11 1.68 -12.93
N CYS A 159 1.26 1.60 -13.61
CA CYS A 159 1.79 2.68 -14.44
C CYS A 159 2.48 2.12 -15.69
N PRO A 160 2.76 2.95 -16.69
CA PRO A 160 3.40 2.51 -17.93
C PRO A 160 4.78 1.87 -17.75
N SER A 161 5.53 2.25 -16.72
CA SER A 161 6.84 1.65 -16.42
C SER A 161 6.76 0.28 -15.75
N ASP A 162 5.59 -0.10 -15.21
CA ASP A 162 5.40 -1.41 -14.60
C ASP A 162 5.08 -2.46 -15.68
N PRO A 163 5.98 -3.39 -15.98
CA PRO A 163 5.73 -4.40 -17.01
C PRO A 163 4.67 -5.43 -16.60
N VAL A 164 4.53 -5.66 -15.30
CA VAL A 164 3.62 -6.65 -14.69
C VAL A 164 3.15 -6.16 -13.31
N ASP A 165 2.16 -6.83 -12.73
CA ASP A 165 1.80 -6.53 -11.33
C ASP A 165 2.91 -6.96 -10.36
N GLU A 166 3.00 -6.29 -9.21
CA GLU A 166 4.07 -6.48 -8.22
C GLU A 166 4.20 -7.94 -7.73
N VAL A 167 3.11 -8.69 -7.63
CA VAL A 167 3.15 -10.09 -7.19
C VAL A 167 3.84 -10.97 -8.24
N LEU A 168 3.62 -10.70 -9.51
CA LEU A 168 4.34 -11.39 -10.58
C LEU A 168 5.80 -10.95 -10.64
N GLU A 169 6.09 -9.67 -10.43
CA GLU A 169 7.46 -9.15 -10.36
C GLU A 169 8.26 -9.85 -9.25
N ASN A 170 7.70 -9.91 -8.04
CA ASN A 170 8.31 -10.62 -6.90
C ASN A 170 8.54 -12.11 -7.21
N ALA A 171 7.57 -12.76 -7.83
CA ALA A 171 7.68 -14.18 -8.19
C ALA A 171 8.76 -14.44 -9.25
N LEU A 172 8.89 -13.55 -10.24
CA LEU A 172 9.94 -13.66 -11.26
C LEU A 172 11.34 -13.45 -10.67
N GLU A 173 11.50 -12.50 -9.73
CA GLU A 173 12.78 -12.30 -9.04
C GLU A 173 13.12 -13.50 -8.13
N TRP A 174 12.12 -14.09 -7.45
CA TRP A 174 12.30 -15.33 -6.71
C TRP A 174 12.74 -16.46 -7.64
N GLN A 175 12.06 -16.65 -8.77
CA GLN A 175 12.40 -17.68 -9.76
C GLN A 175 13.84 -17.54 -10.27
N LYS A 176 14.24 -16.31 -10.60
CA LYS A 176 15.60 -15.99 -11.05
C LYS A 176 16.63 -16.32 -9.96
N THR A 177 16.36 -15.97 -8.70
CA THR A 177 17.23 -16.28 -7.57
C THR A 177 17.32 -17.80 -7.35
N ALA A 178 16.18 -18.49 -7.37
CA ALA A 178 16.10 -19.94 -7.17
C ALA A 178 16.71 -20.74 -8.33
N ALA A 179 16.68 -20.25 -9.56
CA ALA A 179 17.33 -20.89 -10.71
C ALA A 179 18.87 -20.94 -10.59
N ALA A 180 19.46 -20.08 -9.79
CA ALA A 180 20.91 -20.08 -9.52
C ALA A 180 21.34 -21.07 -8.43
N LEU A 181 20.41 -21.76 -7.76
CA LEU A 181 20.69 -22.74 -6.73
C LEU A 181 21.30 -24.04 -7.32
N PRO A 182 22.06 -24.83 -6.52
CA PRO A 182 22.59 -26.12 -6.94
C PRO A 182 21.53 -27.07 -7.52
N GLU A 183 21.97 -27.99 -8.42
CA GLU A 183 21.07 -28.91 -9.13
C GLU A 183 20.18 -29.75 -8.20
N ASP A 184 20.67 -30.12 -7.03
CA ASP A 184 19.93 -30.91 -6.04
C ASP A 184 18.63 -30.23 -5.57
N PHE A 185 18.54 -28.90 -5.64
CA PHE A 185 17.37 -28.12 -5.25
C PHE A 185 16.38 -27.88 -6.41
N GLN A 186 16.82 -28.03 -7.66
CA GLN A 186 16.01 -27.68 -8.83
C GLN A 186 14.67 -28.45 -8.92
N PRO A 187 14.58 -29.75 -8.55
CA PRO A 187 13.27 -30.42 -8.53
C PRO A 187 12.25 -29.79 -7.57
N GLN A 188 12.71 -29.29 -6.41
CA GLN A 188 11.83 -28.59 -5.45
C GLN A 188 11.45 -27.19 -5.97
N VAL A 189 12.40 -26.45 -6.50
CA VAL A 189 12.16 -25.15 -7.14
C VAL A 189 11.10 -25.26 -8.23
N GLN A 190 11.22 -26.29 -9.10
CA GLN A 190 10.25 -26.52 -10.17
C GLN A 190 8.84 -26.86 -9.63
N ARG A 191 8.74 -27.66 -8.56
CA ARG A 191 7.44 -27.95 -7.93
C ARG A 191 6.80 -26.70 -7.34
N ILE A 192 7.57 -25.86 -6.63
CA ILE A 192 7.11 -24.60 -6.05
C ILE A 192 6.59 -23.68 -7.16
N TRP A 193 7.37 -23.49 -8.22
CA TRP A 193 7.00 -22.64 -9.34
C TRP A 193 5.72 -23.11 -10.05
N THR A 194 5.66 -24.37 -10.42
CA THR A 194 4.49 -24.96 -11.10
C THR A 194 3.21 -24.82 -10.26
N ARG A 195 3.31 -25.00 -8.94
CA ARG A 195 2.18 -24.85 -8.03
C ARG A 195 1.74 -23.39 -7.93
N TRP A 196 2.70 -22.46 -7.84
CA TRP A 196 2.41 -21.04 -7.82
C TRP A 196 1.69 -20.57 -9.10
N GLU A 197 2.21 -20.95 -10.27
CA GLU A 197 1.57 -20.65 -11.57
C GLU A 197 0.13 -21.18 -11.62
N LYS A 198 -0.09 -22.42 -11.20
CA LYS A 198 -1.43 -23.00 -11.14
C LYS A 198 -2.37 -22.19 -10.24
N ASN A 199 -1.93 -21.87 -9.02
CA ASN A 199 -2.73 -21.06 -8.08
C ASN A 199 -3.06 -19.68 -8.67
N ARG A 200 -2.08 -19.02 -9.31
CA ARG A 200 -2.26 -17.73 -9.95
C ARG A 200 -3.24 -17.79 -11.13
N GLN A 201 -3.20 -18.85 -11.93
CA GLN A 201 -4.15 -19.05 -13.04
C GLN A 201 -5.58 -19.25 -12.51
N GLU A 202 -5.76 -20.02 -11.44
CA GLU A 202 -7.07 -20.21 -10.83
C GLU A 202 -7.59 -18.90 -10.20
N LEU A 203 -6.73 -18.17 -9.50
CA LEU A 203 -7.07 -16.86 -8.96
C LEU A 203 -7.47 -15.88 -10.07
N LYS A 204 -6.77 -15.86 -11.20
CA LYS A 204 -7.06 -14.98 -12.35
C LYS A 204 -8.47 -15.17 -12.91
N LYS A 205 -9.04 -16.37 -12.81
CA LYS A 205 -10.42 -16.66 -13.24
C LYS A 205 -11.46 -16.08 -12.26
N LEU A 206 -11.13 -16.02 -10.97
CA LEU A 206 -12.03 -15.52 -9.92
C LEU A 206 -11.91 -14.01 -9.73
N TYR A 207 -10.71 -13.47 -9.86
CA TYR A 207 -10.38 -12.08 -9.49
C TYR A 207 -11.29 -11.01 -10.14
N PRO A 208 -11.69 -11.11 -11.42
CA PRO A 208 -12.62 -10.15 -12.04
C PRO A 208 -14.02 -10.15 -11.43
N ARG A 209 -14.39 -11.22 -10.70
CA ARG A 209 -15.70 -11.37 -10.04
C ARG A 209 -15.71 -10.84 -8.61
N LEU A 210 -14.55 -10.54 -8.05
CA LEU A 210 -14.44 -10.01 -6.70
C LEU A 210 -14.95 -8.56 -6.65
N PRO A 211 -15.67 -8.19 -5.58
CA PRO A 211 -16.09 -6.82 -5.36
C PRO A 211 -14.90 -5.88 -5.29
N ARG A 212 -15.04 -4.71 -5.91
CA ARG A 212 -13.99 -3.68 -5.93
C ARG A 212 -14.47 -2.39 -5.29
N SER A 213 -13.52 -1.63 -4.77
CA SER A 213 -13.69 -0.24 -4.34
C SER A 213 -12.42 0.55 -4.65
N VAL A 214 -12.38 1.82 -4.25
CA VAL A 214 -11.19 2.66 -4.41
C VAL A 214 -10.51 2.81 -3.06
N PHE A 215 -9.31 2.26 -2.95
CA PHE A 215 -8.51 2.28 -1.73
C PHE A 215 -7.36 3.28 -1.82
N GLN A 216 -6.96 3.86 -0.68
CA GLN A 216 -5.73 4.64 -0.55
C GLN A 216 -4.50 3.78 -0.83
N ALA A 217 -4.58 2.49 -0.50
CA ALA A 217 -3.68 1.39 -0.86
C ALA A 217 -2.28 1.38 -0.20
N ASP A 218 -1.99 2.28 0.76
CA ASP A 218 -0.70 2.30 1.46
C ASP A 218 -0.90 2.79 2.90
N THR A 219 -1.30 1.90 3.79
CA THR A 219 -1.58 2.20 5.21
C THR A 219 -0.42 1.87 6.15
N ASN A 220 0.79 1.97 5.66
CA ASN A 220 1.95 1.84 6.55
C ASN A 220 1.99 2.98 7.60
N PRO A 221 2.72 2.83 8.72
CA PRO A 221 2.72 3.79 9.82
C PRO A 221 3.07 5.23 9.43
N THR A 222 3.81 5.42 8.32
CA THR A 222 4.12 6.77 7.81
C THR A 222 2.88 7.49 7.28
N ASN A 223 1.85 6.76 6.82
CA ASN A 223 0.65 7.27 6.16
C ASN A 223 -0.61 7.21 7.05
N VAL A 224 -0.52 6.63 8.23
CA VAL A 224 -1.60 6.57 9.22
C VAL A 224 -1.51 7.79 10.13
N LEU A 225 -2.65 8.45 10.38
CA LEU A 225 -2.74 9.66 11.19
C LEU A 225 -3.44 9.38 12.52
N LEU A 226 -2.77 9.79 13.61
CA LEU A 226 -3.23 9.62 14.98
C LEU A 226 -3.38 10.98 15.68
N ASP A 227 -4.33 11.08 16.59
CA ASP A 227 -4.41 12.23 17.51
C ASP A 227 -3.37 12.09 18.65
N GLU A 228 -3.29 13.11 19.49
CA GLU A 228 -2.33 13.17 20.62
C GLU A 228 -2.47 12.00 21.60
N SER A 229 -3.63 11.33 21.64
CA SER A 229 -3.86 10.14 22.47
C SER A 229 -3.52 8.82 21.76
N GLY A 230 -2.98 8.86 20.53
CA GLY A 230 -2.64 7.70 19.74
C GLY A 230 -3.84 7.01 19.07
N ARG A 231 -5.01 7.66 18.99
CA ARG A 231 -6.19 7.09 18.33
C ARG A 231 -6.16 7.39 16.84
N PHE A 232 -6.62 6.44 16.06
CA PHE A 232 -6.77 6.57 14.62
C PHE A 232 -7.70 7.72 14.23
N ARG A 233 -7.27 8.54 13.28
CA ARG A 233 -8.07 9.63 12.72
C ARG A 233 -8.26 9.55 11.23
N GLY A 234 -7.32 8.93 10.52
CA GLY A 234 -7.41 8.79 9.08
C GLY A 234 -6.06 8.51 8.43
N VAL A 235 -5.98 8.85 7.16
CA VAL A 235 -4.81 8.55 6.32
C VAL A 235 -4.47 9.72 5.40
N TYR A 236 -3.22 9.74 4.94
CA TYR A 236 -2.79 10.63 3.87
C TYR A 236 -1.91 9.88 2.87
N ASP A 237 -1.36 10.58 1.89
CA ASP A 237 -0.59 10.07 0.76
C ASP A 237 -1.36 9.07 -0.11
N PHE A 238 -2.03 9.60 -1.13
CA PHE A 238 -2.88 8.85 -2.05
C PHE A 238 -2.15 8.44 -3.34
N ASN A 239 -0.81 8.49 -3.37
CA ASN A 239 -0.03 8.24 -4.58
C ASN A 239 -0.20 6.82 -5.17
N LEU A 240 -0.53 5.83 -4.34
CA LEU A 240 -0.82 4.46 -4.75
C LEU A 240 -2.33 4.14 -4.83
N CYS A 241 -3.17 5.16 -4.56
CA CYS A 241 -4.62 5.02 -4.59
C CYS A 241 -5.11 4.51 -5.96
N GLY A 242 -6.10 3.64 -5.91
CA GLY A 242 -6.74 3.11 -7.09
C GLY A 242 -7.79 2.07 -6.78
N ARG A 243 -8.36 1.50 -7.84
CA ARG A 243 -9.36 0.43 -7.74
C ARG A 243 -8.71 -0.89 -7.38
N ASP A 244 -9.24 -1.57 -6.34
CA ASP A 244 -8.76 -2.88 -5.91
C ASP A 244 -9.88 -3.69 -5.24
N THR A 245 -9.56 -4.93 -4.83
CA THR A 245 -10.42 -5.79 -4.02
C THR A 245 -10.02 -5.69 -2.55
N LEU A 246 -11.00 -5.77 -1.65
CA LEU A 246 -10.74 -5.79 -0.21
C LEU A 246 -9.77 -6.90 0.19
N LEU A 247 -9.93 -8.09 -0.38
CA LEU A 247 -9.07 -9.22 -0.03
C LEU A 247 -7.62 -8.99 -0.41
N ASN A 248 -7.34 -8.46 -1.62
CA ASN A 248 -5.98 -8.15 -2.02
C ASN A 248 -5.36 -7.14 -1.07
N TYR A 249 -6.08 -6.06 -0.76
CA TYR A 249 -5.66 -5.08 0.23
C TYR A 249 -5.32 -5.72 1.59
N LEU A 250 -6.20 -6.57 2.14
CA LEU A 250 -5.98 -7.20 3.45
C LEU A 250 -4.79 -8.16 3.44
N PHE A 251 -4.70 -9.04 2.45
CA PHE A 251 -3.63 -10.05 2.40
C PHE A 251 -2.25 -9.45 2.14
N ARG A 252 -2.21 -8.31 1.48
CA ARG A 252 -0.98 -7.60 1.18
C ARG A 252 -0.54 -6.65 2.30
N GLU A 253 -1.41 -5.77 2.76
CA GLU A 253 -1.06 -4.73 3.73
C GLU A 253 -0.94 -5.28 5.16
N VAL A 254 -1.93 -6.05 5.59
CA VAL A 254 -2.07 -6.49 6.97
C VAL A 254 -0.82 -7.17 7.55
N PRO A 255 -0.14 -8.08 6.85
CA PRO A 255 1.10 -8.69 7.36
C PRO A 255 2.23 -7.71 7.63
N CYS A 256 2.19 -6.53 7.00
CA CYS A 256 3.22 -5.50 7.11
C CYS A 256 2.88 -4.37 8.09
N VAL A 257 1.58 -4.04 8.24
CA VAL A 257 1.16 -2.80 8.90
C VAL A 257 0.48 -3.00 10.25
N MET A 258 0.21 -4.24 10.69
CA MET A 258 -0.47 -4.48 11.97
C MET A 258 0.45 -4.50 13.17
N ALA A 259 1.77 -4.60 12.96
CA ALA A 259 2.73 -4.70 14.05
C ALA A 259 4.08 -4.12 13.66
N PRO A 260 4.87 -3.68 14.66
CA PRO A 260 6.19 -3.08 14.42
C PRO A 260 7.20 -4.04 13.81
N ARG A 261 7.00 -5.34 13.97
CA ARG A 261 7.90 -6.38 13.44
C ARG A 261 7.09 -7.53 12.85
N ALA A 262 7.41 -7.89 11.61
CA ALA A 262 6.89 -9.11 11.00
C ALA A 262 7.66 -10.32 11.57
N PHE A 263 6.95 -11.18 12.30
CA PHE A 263 7.49 -12.45 12.80
C PHE A 263 6.97 -13.58 11.93
N GLY A 264 7.83 -14.31 11.23
CA GLY A 264 7.54 -15.57 10.57
C GLY A 264 6.17 -15.75 9.90
N GLU A 265 5.96 -16.92 9.32
CA GLU A 265 4.75 -17.20 8.54
C GLU A 265 3.46 -17.31 9.36
N ASP A 266 3.53 -17.94 10.52
CA ASP A 266 2.35 -18.11 11.37
C ASP A 266 1.84 -16.76 11.87
N TYR A 267 2.74 -15.84 12.18
CA TYR A 267 2.40 -14.49 12.56
C TYR A 267 1.67 -13.73 11.41
N LYS A 268 2.15 -13.82 10.17
CA LYS A 268 1.48 -13.22 9.00
C LYS A 268 0.06 -13.77 8.84
N THR A 269 -0.08 -15.08 9.00
CA THR A 269 -1.37 -15.78 8.93
C THR A 269 -2.32 -15.32 10.05
N ASP A 270 -1.83 -15.20 11.28
CA ASP A 270 -2.61 -14.71 12.42
C ASP A 270 -3.08 -13.27 12.23
N CYS A 271 -2.22 -12.40 11.69
CA CYS A 271 -2.60 -11.03 11.31
C CYS A 271 -3.76 -11.03 10.32
N ILE A 272 -3.67 -11.85 9.26
CA ILE A 272 -4.73 -11.95 8.24
C ILE A 272 -6.04 -12.48 8.85
N LEU A 273 -5.99 -13.55 9.64
CA LEU A 273 -7.17 -14.12 10.28
C LEU A 273 -7.84 -13.11 11.24
N ARG A 274 -7.03 -12.38 12.01
CA ARG A 274 -7.52 -11.30 12.90
C ARG A 274 -8.17 -10.18 12.09
N ALA A 275 -7.54 -9.75 11.00
CA ALA A 275 -8.07 -8.69 10.15
C ALA A 275 -9.39 -9.10 9.49
N LEU A 276 -9.48 -10.30 8.93
CA LEU A 276 -10.72 -10.83 8.35
C LEU A 276 -11.85 -10.84 9.37
N LYS A 277 -11.58 -11.26 10.60
CA LYS A 277 -12.56 -11.26 11.69
C LYS A 277 -13.01 -9.84 12.09
N THR A 278 -12.08 -8.88 12.18
CA THR A 278 -12.41 -7.48 12.46
C THR A 278 -13.28 -6.90 11.33
N VAL A 279 -12.87 -7.10 10.09
CA VAL A 279 -13.56 -6.60 8.90
C VAL A 279 -14.94 -7.24 8.74
N SER A 280 -15.13 -8.53 9.07
CA SER A 280 -16.43 -9.22 8.96
C SER A 280 -17.53 -8.61 9.83
N ALA A 281 -17.20 -7.84 10.87
CA ALA A 281 -18.17 -7.10 11.66
C ALA A 281 -18.81 -5.93 10.86
N HIS A 282 -18.12 -5.40 9.87
CA HIS A 282 -18.52 -4.21 9.10
C HIS A 282 -18.75 -4.49 7.61
N TYR A 283 -18.29 -5.62 7.10
CA TYR A 283 -18.37 -6.00 5.69
C TYR A 283 -18.87 -7.45 5.54
N ALA A 284 -19.77 -7.68 4.61
CA ALA A 284 -20.28 -9.02 4.29
C ALA A 284 -19.52 -9.60 3.10
N PHE A 285 -18.62 -10.54 3.35
CA PHE A 285 -17.88 -11.24 2.31
C PHE A 285 -18.80 -12.10 1.44
N CYS A 286 -18.68 -12.00 0.12
CA CYS A 286 -19.40 -12.84 -0.81
C CYS A 286 -18.75 -14.24 -0.97
N PRO A 287 -19.48 -15.22 -1.56
CA PRO A 287 -18.94 -16.56 -1.78
C PRO A 287 -17.63 -16.58 -2.60
N GLU A 288 -17.52 -15.70 -3.60
CA GLU A 288 -16.33 -15.59 -4.44
C GLU A 288 -15.11 -15.12 -3.66
N GLU A 289 -15.28 -14.18 -2.71
CA GLU A 289 -14.21 -13.74 -1.82
C GLU A 289 -13.74 -14.86 -0.90
N LYS A 290 -14.68 -15.62 -0.31
CA LYS A 290 -14.35 -16.79 0.51
C LYS A 290 -13.58 -17.85 -0.28
N GLN A 291 -13.96 -18.09 -1.53
CA GLN A 291 -13.26 -19.02 -2.45
C GLN A 291 -11.87 -18.50 -2.83
N ALA A 292 -11.70 -17.19 -3.02
CA ALA A 292 -10.45 -16.59 -3.47
C ALA A 292 -9.40 -16.49 -2.35
N ALA A 293 -9.80 -16.47 -1.07
CA ALA A 293 -8.91 -16.14 0.05
C ALA A 293 -7.67 -17.03 0.13
N LEU A 294 -7.84 -18.37 0.06
CA LEU A 294 -6.71 -19.30 0.12
C LEU A 294 -5.82 -19.20 -1.14
N LEU A 295 -6.42 -18.94 -2.31
CA LEU A 295 -5.65 -18.74 -3.54
C LEU A 295 -4.84 -17.45 -3.47
N LEU A 296 -5.40 -16.37 -2.93
CA LEU A 296 -4.69 -15.11 -2.68
C LEU A 296 -3.49 -15.33 -1.76
N TYR A 297 -3.70 -15.97 -0.61
CA TYR A 297 -2.62 -16.32 0.30
C TYR A 297 -1.49 -17.07 -0.42
N ARG A 298 -1.84 -18.13 -1.17
CA ARG A 298 -0.88 -18.97 -1.90
C ARG A 298 -0.21 -18.28 -3.08
N CYS A 299 -0.77 -17.18 -3.58
CA CYS A 299 -0.16 -16.37 -4.63
C CYS A 299 0.72 -15.25 -4.07
N LEU A 300 0.31 -14.59 -2.97
CA LEU A 300 1.01 -13.43 -2.46
C LEU A 300 2.22 -13.80 -1.60
N LEU A 301 2.00 -14.62 -0.56
CA LEU A 301 2.99 -14.75 0.50
C LEU A 301 4.18 -15.67 0.19
N PRO A 302 4.02 -16.83 -0.49
CA PRO A 302 5.13 -17.77 -0.66
C PRO A 302 6.32 -17.25 -1.47
N LEU A 303 6.07 -16.33 -2.42
CA LEU A 303 7.10 -15.73 -3.26
C LEU A 303 7.20 -14.21 -3.05
N TRP A 304 6.91 -13.75 -1.84
CA TRP A 304 7.06 -12.35 -1.45
C TRP A 304 8.53 -11.92 -1.49
N PHE A 305 8.80 -10.63 -1.66
CA PHE A 305 10.18 -10.11 -1.72
C PHE A 305 11.04 -10.57 -0.53
N SER A 306 10.48 -10.64 0.69
CA SER A 306 11.20 -11.09 1.87
C SER A 306 11.66 -12.55 1.79
N GLU A 307 10.92 -13.42 1.09
CA GLU A 307 11.31 -14.81 0.88
C GLU A 307 12.46 -14.92 -0.14
N THR A 308 12.47 -14.03 -1.13
CA THR A 308 13.59 -13.90 -2.06
C THR A 308 14.87 -13.43 -1.35
N GLU A 309 14.76 -12.41 -0.48
CA GLU A 309 15.91 -11.92 0.30
C GLU A 309 16.45 -12.99 1.25
N ARG A 310 15.58 -13.74 1.93
CA ARG A 310 16.01 -14.88 2.78
C ARG A 310 16.75 -15.94 1.98
N LEU A 311 16.30 -16.22 0.76
CA LEU A 311 16.98 -17.17 -0.14
C LEU A 311 18.36 -16.64 -0.58
N LYS A 312 18.49 -15.35 -0.87
CA LYS A 312 19.77 -14.69 -1.15
C LYS A 312 20.71 -14.74 0.04
N GLU A 313 20.20 -14.46 1.26
CA GLU A 313 20.96 -14.50 2.51
C GLU A 313 21.42 -15.91 2.89
N ALA A 314 20.73 -16.96 2.45
CA ALA A 314 21.17 -18.35 2.63
C ALA A 314 22.49 -18.61 1.89
N GLY A 315 22.79 -17.91 0.80
CA GLY A 315 24.05 -18.01 0.07
C GLY A 315 24.36 -19.44 -0.40
N ALA A 316 25.49 -19.99 0.03
CA ALA A 316 25.91 -21.37 -0.27
C ALA A 316 25.56 -22.38 0.84
N ASP A 317 24.84 -21.99 1.87
CA ASP A 317 24.45 -22.84 2.99
C ASP A 317 23.29 -23.75 2.60
N SER A 318 23.57 -24.99 2.28
CA SER A 318 22.57 -25.95 1.81
C SER A 318 21.44 -26.22 2.83
N GLU A 319 21.71 -26.12 4.13
CA GLU A 319 20.68 -26.32 5.15
C GLU A 319 19.71 -25.11 5.18
N LYS A 320 20.23 -23.89 5.12
CA LYS A 320 19.39 -22.68 5.04
C LYS A 320 18.58 -22.62 3.75
N ILE A 321 19.18 -22.99 2.62
CA ILE A 321 18.46 -23.10 1.34
C ILE A 321 17.27 -24.07 1.48
N ARG A 322 17.53 -25.28 2.04
CA ARG A 322 16.48 -26.26 2.28
C ARG A 322 15.35 -25.71 3.15
N GLN A 323 15.69 -25.07 4.27
CA GLN A 323 14.72 -24.46 5.16
C GLN A 323 13.86 -23.38 4.45
N CYS A 324 14.48 -22.54 3.61
CA CYS A 324 13.75 -21.54 2.82
C CYS A 324 12.77 -22.19 1.84
N LEU A 325 13.22 -23.20 1.09
CA LEU A 325 12.37 -23.89 0.11
C LEU A 325 11.25 -24.68 0.79
N ASP A 326 11.54 -25.38 1.89
CA ASP A 326 10.55 -26.14 2.66
C ASP A 326 9.47 -25.20 3.23
N GLN A 327 9.86 -24.03 3.74
CA GLN A 327 8.94 -23.01 4.20
C GLN A 327 8.05 -22.49 3.09
N THR A 328 8.64 -22.21 1.91
CA THR A 328 7.88 -21.75 0.73
C THR A 328 6.88 -22.81 0.26
N GLU A 329 7.30 -24.09 0.19
CA GLU A 329 6.43 -25.21 -0.20
C GLU A 329 5.33 -25.46 0.85
N TYR A 330 5.64 -25.32 2.15
CA TYR A 330 4.66 -25.38 3.22
C TYR A 330 3.57 -24.31 3.08
N MET A 331 3.95 -23.05 2.87
CA MET A 331 2.99 -21.95 2.64
C MET A 331 2.05 -22.24 1.46
N GLN A 332 2.53 -22.90 0.40
CA GLN A 332 1.71 -23.23 -0.76
C GLN A 332 0.79 -24.42 -0.56
N THR A 333 1.07 -25.29 0.40
CA THR A 333 0.36 -26.58 0.58
C THR A 333 -0.54 -26.63 1.80
N ARG A 334 -0.26 -25.78 2.80
CA ARG A 334 -1.07 -25.76 4.03
C ARG A 334 -2.52 -25.34 3.73
N GLU A 335 -3.44 -25.95 4.49
CA GLU A 335 -4.83 -25.54 4.51
C GLU A 335 -5.06 -24.53 5.63
N ILE A 336 -5.76 -23.45 5.31
CA ILE A 336 -6.13 -22.38 6.25
C ILE A 336 -7.60 -22.08 6.04
N ASP A 337 -8.38 -22.13 7.11
CA ASP A 337 -9.80 -21.82 7.06
C ASP A 337 -10.04 -20.30 7.19
N PHE A 338 -9.75 -19.58 6.13
CA PHE A 338 -10.07 -18.16 6.03
C PHE A 338 -11.59 -17.91 5.99
N ALA A 339 -12.37 -18.87 5.43
CA ALA A 339 -13.82 -18.70 5.27
C ALA A 339 -14.53 -18.54 6.63
N SER A 340 -14.14 -19.32 7.64
CA SER A 340 -14.68 -19.17 8.99
C SER A 340 -14.36 -17.81 9.63
N ALA A 341 -13.21 -17.22 9.33
CA ALA A 341 -12.86 -15.88 9.81
C ALA A 341 -13.66 -14.76 9.12
N MET A 342 -14.26 -15.05 7.95
CA MET A 342 -15.10 -14.14 7.16
C MET A 342 -16.58 -14.21 7.53
N GLU A 343 -16.99 -15.08 8.45
CA GLU A 343 -18.37 -15.19 8.87
C GLU A 343 -18.73 -14.10 9.88
N ARG A 344 -19.85 -13.41 9.63
CA ARG A 344 -20.45 -12.50 10.62
C ARG A 344 -20.86 -13.29 11.85
N LYS A 345 -20.36 -12.86 13.00
CA LYS A 345 -20.88 -13.35 14.29
C LYS A 345 -22.13 -12.61 14.69
#